data_88dd65a508c4e011eee18cf6ae89e9bd
#
_entry.id   88dd65a508c4e011eee18cf6ae89e9bd
#
_cell.length_a   1.000
_cell.length_b   1.000
_cell.length_c   1.000
_cell.angle_alpha   90.00
_cell.angle_beta   90.00
_cell.angle_gamma   90.00
#
_symmetry.space_group_name_H-M   'P 1'
#
loop_
_entity.id
_entity.type
_entity.pdbx_description
1 polymer ?
#
loop_
_entity_poly.entity_id
_entity_poly.type
_entity_poly.pdbx_seq_one_letter_code
_entity_poly.pdbx_strand_id
1 'polypeptide(L)'
;MAIYHFRAKVIQRSAGQSAVKSAAYRHGQRLYDERLERAFRYRKPDVRHSAILAPEGAPDWVMSRHQLWNRAEAAETRVNAQVAREVEISLPREVGPKARIELVHAYVREQFVARGMCADIAIHAPLGADGREQPHAHIMLTMRKLDATTPTGFAKGKAREWNEDLVVEAALREAKDAFRKGETPELAARIEALDAQRNIHVWRAAWSEHANRALAAANAAARIDHRTLEAQGIRRTAEPHLGLARHIENAYGHMKARVANWLAVVKRNELYRAFAPYERRDAAKFTRDVASIRSFTDGLMDHWRKRPRRPQPPPPSKEVSHEW
;
A
#
# COMPACT_ATOMS: atom_id res chain seq x y z
N MET A 1 9.54 -14.16 9.86
CA MET A 1 8.13 -13.86 10.19
C MET A 1 7.49 -13.25 8.95
N ALA A 2 6.47 -13.91 8.39
CA ALA A 2 5.74 -13.37 7.25
C ALA A 2 4.99 -12.09 7.65
N ILE A 3 5.09 -11.04 6.83
CA ILE A 3 4.47 -9.74 7.08
C ILE A 3 3.30 -9.59 6.12
N TYR A 4 2.12 -9.29 6.65
CA TYR A 4 0.97 -8.92 5.83
C TYR A 4 1.05 -7.43 5.45
N HIS A 5 1.12 -7.16 4.16
CA HIS A 5 0.90 -5.83 3.60
C HIS A 5 0.05 -5.94 2.34
N PHE A 6 -1.00 -5.16 2.28
CA PHE A 6 -1.89 -5.05 1.14
C PHE A 6 -2.34 -3.60 1.00
N ARG A 7 -2.08 -3.00 -0.14
CA ARG A 7 -2.50 -1.65 -0.46
C ARG A 7 -3.10 -1.61 -1.86
N ALA A 8 -4.29 -1.04 -1.99
CA ALA A 8 -4.86 -0.68 -3.28
C ALA A 8 -4.89 0.84 -3.42
N LYS A 9 -4.58 1.34 -4.61
CA LYS A 9 -4.61 2.76 -4.94
C LYS A 9 -5.01 2.95 -6.41
N VAL A 10 -5.48 4.14 -6.72
CA VAL A 10 -5.83 4.53 -8.08
C VAL A 10 -4.74 5.44 -8.63
N ILE A 11 -4.35 5.21 -9.87
CA ILE A 11 -3.46 6.09 -10.64
C ILE A 11 -4.36 7.06 -11.38
N GLN A 12 -4.22 8.36 -11.08
CA GLN A 12 -5.13 9.39 -11.61
C GLN A 12 -4.39 10.64 -12.08
N ARG A 13 -4.89 11.25 -13.14
CA ARG A 13 -4.30 12.44 -13.76
C ARG A 13 -4.34 13.67 -12.85
N SER A 14 -5.40 13.85 -12.06
CA SER A 14 -5.50 14.96 -11.10
C SER A 14 -4.41 14.97 -10.02
N ALA A 15 -3.75 13.83 -9.80
CA ALA A 15 -2.57 13.71 -8.93
C ALA A 15 -1.24 13.84 -9.70
N GLY A 16 -1.25 14.33 -10.94
CA GLY A 16 -0.06 14.43 -11.80
C GLY A 16 0.53 13.08 -12.22
N GLN A 17 -0.29 12.01 -12.18
CA GLN A 17 0.13 10.67 -12.50
C GLN A 17 -0.22 10.29 -13.94
N SER A 18 0.51 9.31 -14.48
CA SER A 18 0.27 8.65 -15.76
C SER A 18 0.43 7.15 -15.59
N ALA A 19 -0.39 6.36 -16.28
CA ALA A 19 -0.27 4.91 -16.29
C ALA A 19 1.06 4.48 -16.92
N VAL A 20 1.48 5.13 -18.04
CA VAL A 20 2.75 4.85 -18.72
C VAL A 20 3.94 5.17 -17.83
N LYS A 21 3.95 6.36 -17.16
CA LYS A 21 5.00 6.72 -16.20
C LYS A 21 5.07 5.74 -15.04
N SER A 22 3.92 5.33 -14.55
CA SER A 22 3.79 4.40 -13.43
C SER A 22 4.33 3.02 -13.78
N ALA A 23 4.00 2.51 -14.98
CA ALA A 23 4.54 1.26 -15.50
C ALA A 23 6.06 1.34 -15.71
N ALA A 24 6.55 2.41 -16.37
CA ALA A 24 7.98 2.63 -16.58
C ALA A 24 8.76 2.58 -15.25
N TYR A 25 8.24 3.23 -14.21
CA TYR A 25 8.87 3.26 -12.88
C TYR A 25 8.92 1.88 -12.23
N ARG A 26 7.82 1.12 -12.25
CA ARG A 26 7.75 -0.19 -11.58
C ARG A 26 8.61 -1.25 -12.25
N HIS A 27 8.70 -1.18 -13.57
CA HIS A 27 9.48 -2.15 -14.33
C HIS A 27 10.95 -1.71 -14.57
N GLY A 28 11.33 -0.52 -14.14
CA GLY A 28 12.67 0.01 -14.38
C GLY A 28 12.99 0.15 -15.88
N GLN A 29 11.99 0.48 -16.70
CA GLN A 29 12.08 0.52 -18.15
C GLN A 29 11.99 1.94 -18.71
N ARG A 30 12.34 2.09 -20.00
CA ARG A 30 12.04 3.30 -20.76
C ARG A 30 10.73 3.10 -21.51
N LEU A 31 9.71 3.93 -21.22
CA LEU A 31 8.44 3.97 -21.95
C LEU A 31 8.17 5.41 -22.41
N TYR A 32 7.60 5.55 -23.61
CA TYR A 32 7.15 6.83 -24.15
C TYR A 32 5.65 6.98 -23.85
N ASP A 33 5.27 8.08 -23.23
CA ASP A 33 3.88 8.47 -22.96
C ASP A 33 3.41 9.35 -24.13
N GLU A 34 2.54 8.79 -24.97
CA GLU A 34 2.03 9.46 -26.18
C GLU A 34 1.19 10.68 -25.85
N ARG A 35 0.42 10.65 -24.76
CA ARG A 35 -0.42 11.77 -24.31
C ARG A 35 0.42 12.94 -23.78
N LEU A 36 1.52 12.65 -23.10
CA LEU A 36 2.43 13.67 -22.55
C LEU A 36 3.59 14.00 -23.49
N GLU A 37 3.68 13.34 -24.65
CA GLU A 37 4.76 13.47 -25.61
C GLU A 37 6.14 13.36 -24.98
N ARG A 38 6.28 12.46 -23.98
CA ARG A 38 7.47 12.39 -23.16
C ARG A 38 7.89 10.95 -22.87
N ALA A 39 9.20 10.70 -22.96
CA ALA A 39 9.79 9.43 -22.53
C ALA A 39 10.09 9.47 -21.01
N PHE A 40 9.68 8.43 -20.30
CA PHE A 40 10.07 8.17 -18.93
C PHE A 40 11.07 7.03 -18.90
N ARG A 41 12.20 7.22 -18.25
CA ARG A 41 13.25 6.22 -18.13
C ARG A 41 13.61 6.05 -16.65
N TYR A 42 13.50 4.83 -16.17
CA TYR A 42 13.88 4.47 -14.82
C TYR A 42 14.84 3.28 -14.82
N ARG A 43 15.65 3.17 -13.79
CA ARG A 43 16.48 2.01 -13.52
C ARG A 43 16.10 1.45 -12.16
N LYS A 44 15.72 0.19 -12.12
CA LYS A 44 15.26 -0.53 -10.92
C LYS A 44 16.00 -1.87 -10.84
N PRO A 45 17.17 -1.91 -10.18
CA PRO A 45 17.96 -3.14 -10.08
C PRO A 45 17.32 -4.21 -9.19
N ASP A 46 16.33 -3.84 -8.40
CA ASP A 46 15.55 -4.69 -7.49
C ASP A 46 14.39 -5.42 -8.16
N VAL A 47 14.09 -5.16 -9.44
CA VAL A 47 13.08 -5.93 -10.21
C VAL A 47 13.58 -7.35 -10.45
N ARG A 48 12.82 -8.34 -9.97
CA ARG A 48 13.13 -9.76 -10.10
C ARG A 48 12.26 -10.48 -11.11
N HIS A 49 11.07 -9.96 -11.36
CA HIS A 49 10.13 -10.53 -12.32
C HIS A 49 9.22 -9.45 -12.89
N SER A 50 8.84 -9.63 -14.17
CA SER A 50 8.00 -8.69 -14.90
C SER A 50 7.15 -9.47 -15.91
N ALA A 51 5.83 -9.37 -15.81
CA ALA A 51 4.91 -10.07 -16.70
C ALA A 51 3.61 -9.29 -16.88
N ILE A 52 2.96 -9.46 -18.03
CA ILE A 52 1.58 -9.06 -18.23
C ILE A 52 0.74 -10.34 -18.29
N LEU A 53 -0.35 -10.36 -17.54
CA LEU A 53 -1.38 -11.39 -17.61
C LEU A 53 -2.66 -10.76 -18.15
N ALA A 54 -3.29 -11.44 -19.10
CA ALA A 54 -4.49 -10.97 -19.78
C ALA A 54 -5.53 -12.08 -19.88
N PRO A 55 -6.82 -11.74 -20.05
CA PRO A 55 -7.86 -12.70 -20.34
C PRO A 55 -7.56 -13.50 -21.61
N GLU A 56 -8.11 -14.70 -21.68
CA GLU A 56 -8.03 -15.53 -22.88
C GLU A 56 -8.60 -14.79 -24.10
N GLY A 57 -7.97 -14.92 -25.25
CA GLY A 57 -8.34 -14.20 -26.46
C GLY A 57 -7.99 -12.71 -26.49
N ALA A 58 -7.25 -12.21 -25.49
CA ALA A 58 -6.78 -10.84 -25.54
C ALA A 58 -5.88 -10.60 -26.75
N PRO A 59 -5.99 -9.45 -27.45
CA PRO A 59 -5.17 -9.15 -28.60
C PRO A 59 -3.70 -8.94 -28.23
N ASP A 60 -2.77 -9.24 -29.16
CA ASP A 60 -1.33 -9.26 -28.93
C ASP A 60 -0.76 -7.95 -28.37
N TRP A 61 -1.35 -6.81 -28.74
CA TRP A 61 -0.89 -5.51 -28.23
C TRP A 61 -0.99 -5.38 -26.71
N VAL A 62 -1.86 -6.15 -26.06
CA VAL A 62 -1.99 -6.17 -24.59
C VAL A 62 -0.69 -6.63 -23.94
N MET A 63 0.05 -7.54 -24.58
CA MET A 63 1.32 -8.05 -24.08
C MET A 63 2.49 -7.05 -24.22
N SER A 64 2.27 -5.95 -24.93
CA SER A 64 3.19 -4.83 -25.01
C SER A 64 2.84 -3.78 -23.95
N ARG A 65 3.66 -3.65 -22.90
CA ARG A 65 3.47 -2.66 -21.83
C ARG A 65 3.30 -1.24 -22.34
N HIS A 66 4.06 -0.89 -23.38
CA HIS A 66 3.95 0.40 -24.03
C HIS A 66 2.56 0.60 -24.65
N GLN A 67 2.08 -0.37 -25.43
CA GLN A 67 0.78 -0.26 -26.08
C GLN A 67 -0.37 -0.35 -25.06
N LEU A 68 -0.30 -1.27 -24.10
CA LEU A 68 -1.32 -1.45 -23.07
C LEU A 68 -1.61 -0.14 -22.33
N TRP A 69 -0.57 0.52 -21.84
CA TRP A 69 -0.77 1.70 -21.00
C TRP A 69 -1.03 2.97 -21.80
N ASN A 70 -0.47 3.13 -23.00
CA ASN A 70 -0.84 4.26 -23.88
C ASN A 70 -2.29 4.14 -24.36
N ARG A 71 -2.76 2.95 -24.73
CA ARG A 71 -4.17 2.74 -25.08
C ARG A 71 -5.11 2.94 -23.88
N ALA A 72 -4.72 2.52 -22.67
CA ALA A 72 -5.47 2.78 -21.45
C ALA A 72 -5.56 4.29 -21.17
N GLU A 73 -4.47 5.05 -21.37
CA GLU A 73 -4.50 6.51 -21.31
C GLU A 73 -5.42 7.11 -22.40
N ALA A 74 -5.31 6.69 -23.64
CA ALA A 74 -6.12 7.20 -24.76
C ALA A 74 -7.62 6.92 -24.58
N ALA A 75 -7.99 5.84 -23.88
CA ALA A 75 -9.38 5.53 -23.57
C ALA A 75 -10.03 6.51 -22.56
N GLU A 76 -9.25 7.35 -21.91
CA GLU A 76 -9.73 8.33 -20.93
C GLU A 76 -9.73 9.73 -21.50
N THR A 77 -10.88 10.40 -21.52
CA THR A 77 -11.04 11.74 -22.10
C THR A 77 -10.92 12.88 -21.07
N ARG A 78 -11.17 12.59 -19.78
CA ARG A 78 -11.21 13.63 -18.74
C ARG A 78 -9.81 13.97 -18.22
N VAL A 79 -9.57 15.26 -17.92
CA VAL A 79 -8.31 15.77 -17.36
C VAL A 79 -8.01 15.22 -15.95
N ASN A 80 -9.03 14.81 -15.21
CA ASN A 80 -8.91 14.21 -13.89
C ASN A 80 -9.14 12.68 -13.89
N ALA A 81 -9.03 12.03 -15.06
CA ALA A 81 -9.34 10.62 -15.21
C ALA A 81 -8.47 9.73 -14.29
N GLN A 82 -9.11 8.69 -13.78
CA GLN A 82 -8.46 7.55 -13.18
C GLN A 82 -8.10 6.57 -14.30
N VAL A 83 -6.82 6.29 -14.50
CA VAL A 83 -6.30 5.60 -15.68
C VAL A 83 -5.93 4.14 -15.42
N ALA A 84 -5.61 3.81 -14.17
CA ALA A 84 -5.30 2.45 -13.74
C ALA A 84 -5.54 2.30 -12.24
N ARG A 85 -5.65 1.06 -11.79
CA ARG A 85 -5.59 0.69 -10.37
C ARG A 85 -4.27 -0.03 -10.10
N GLU A 86 -3.75 0.11 -8.91
CA GLU A 86 -2.58 -0.63 -8.48
C GLU A 86 -2.87 -1.34 -7.16
N VAL A 87 -2.47 -2.60 -7.10
CA VAL A 87 -2.41 -3.40 -5.88
C VAL A 87 -0.95 -3.67 -5.56
N GLU A 88 -0.55 -3.39 -4.33
CA GLU A 88 0.78 -3.63 -3.79
C GLU A 88 0.67 -4.63 -2.64
N ILE A 89 1.42 -5.72 -2.71
CA ILE A 89 1.38 -6.83 -1.76
C ILE A 89 2.79 -7.23 -1.33
N SER A 90 2.99 -7.51 -0.04
CA SER A 90 4.23 -8.14 0.45
C SER A 90 4.23 -9.63 0.15
N LEU A 91 5.39 -10.17 -0.23
CA LEU A 91 5.59 -11.59 -0.48
C LEU A 91 6.30 -12.24 0.72
N PRO A 92 5.91 -13.46 1.11
CA PRO A 92 6.57 -14.15 2.20
C PRO A 92 8.05 -14.42 1.88
N ARG A 93 8.94 -14.06 2.78
CA ARG A 93 10.39 -14.35 2.65
C ARG A 93 10.69 -15.84 2.71
N GLU A 94 9.84 -16.59 3.40
CA GLU A 94 9.92 -18.03 3.61
C GLU A 94 9.65 -18.84 2.32
N VAL A 95 9.01 -18.22 1.35
CA VAL A 95 8.72 -18.82 0.04
C VAL A 95 9.85 -18.50 -0.93
N GLY A 96 10.37 -19.48 -1.65
CA GLY A 96 11.46 -19.29 -2.61
C GLY A 96 11.07 -18.41 -3.82
N PRO A 97 12.04 -17.83 -4.55
CA PRO A 97 11.78 -16.85 -5.62
C PRO A 97 10.83 -17.37 -6.70
N LYS A 98 11.01 -18.60 -7.19
CA LYS A 98 10.14 -19.22 -8.20
C LYS A 98 8.71 -19.38 -7.69
N ALA A 99 8.56 -19.92 -6.48
CA ALA A 99 7.24 -20.11 -5.88
C ALA A 99 6.54 -18.77 -5.55
N ARG A 100 7.28 -17.68 -5.28
CA ARG A 100 6.71 -16.32 -5.17
C ARG A 100 6.09 -15.85 -6.49
N ILE A 101 6.75 -16.13 -7.63
CA ILE A 101 6.21 -15.78 -8.95
C ILE A 101 4.92 -16.56 -9.20
N GLU A 102 4.92 -17.86 -8.96
CA GLU A 102 3.76 -18.74 -9.13
C GLU A 102 2.60 -18.29 -8.21
N LEU A 103 2.90 -17.95 -6.97
CA LEU A 103 1.94 -17.42 -6.00
C LEU A 103 1.26 -16.13 -6.51
N VAL A 104 2.05 -15.16 -6.99
CA VAL A 104 1.50 -13.89 -7.52
C VAL A 104 0.69 -14.15 -8.76
N HIS A 105 1.17 -14.99 -9.68
CA HIS A 105 0.44 -15.30 -10.92
C HIS A 105 -0.89 -16.01 -10.63
N ALA A 106 -0.92 -16.97 -9.70
CA ALA A 106 -2.15 -17.68 -9.32
C ALA A 106 -3.18 -16.69 -8.72
N TYR A 107 -2.75 -15.85 -7.78
CA TYR A 107 -3.59 -14.82 -7.19
C TYR A 107 -4.14 -13.84 -8.23
N VAL A 108 -3.28 -13.34 -9.12
CA VAL A 108 -3.67 -12.36 -10.15
C VAL A 108 -4.62 -12.96 -11.18
N ARG A 109 -4.38 -14.20 -11.61
CA ARG A 109 -5.30 -14.89 -12.53
C ARG A 109 -6.68 -15.06 -11.92
N GLU A 110 -6.75 -15.52 -10.68
CA GLU A 110 -8.02 -15.77 -10.01
C GLU A 110 -8.79 -14.48 -9.70
N GLN A 111 -8.12 -13.49 -9.14
CA GLN A 111 -8.80 -12.32 -8.62
C GLN A 111 -9.07 -11.23 -9.66
N PHE A 112 -8.25 -11.13 -10.70
CA PHE A 112 -8.32 -10.03 -11.65
C PHE A 112 -8.52 -10.48 -13.10
N VAL A 113 -7.66 -11.38 -13.59
CA VAL A 113 -7.69 -11.80 -15.00
C VAL A 113 -8.98 -12.58 -15.33
N ALA A 114 -9.39 -13.49 -14.46
CA ALA A 114 -10.64 -14.23 -14.61
C ALA A 114 -11.90 -13.34 -14.66
N ARG A 115 -11.80 -12.12 -14.14
CA ARG A 115 -12.85 -11.09 -14.22
C ARG A 115 -12.77 -10.22 -15.46
N GLY A 116 -11.72 -10.40 -16.28
CA GLY A 116 -11.51 -9.68 -17.56
C GLY A 116 -10.52 -8.49 -17.48
N MET A 117 -9.83 -8.28 -16.36
CA MET A 117 -8.80 -7.25 -16.25
C MET A 117 -7.49 -7.71 -16.89
N CYS A 118 -6.77 -6.79 -17.53
CA CYS A 118 -5.35 -6.99 -17.83
C CYS A 118 -4.53 -6.54 -16.62
N ALA A 119 -3.54 -7.34 -16.25
CA ALA A 119 -2.69 -7.12 -15.09
C ALA A 119 -1.22 -7.06 -15.49
N ASP A 120 -0.53 -5.97 -15.14
CA ASP A 120 0.90 -5.78 -15.37
C ASP A 120 1.64 -5.89 -14.03
N ILE A 121 2.45 -6.93 -13.89
CA ILE A 121 3.05 -7.37 -12.64
C ILE A 121 4.54 -7.02 -12.63
N ALA A 122 5.01 -6.37 -11.57
CA ALA A 122 6.43 -6.22 -11.26
C ALA A 122 6.69 -6.75 -9.83
N ILE A 123 7.58 -7.74 -9.72
CA ILE A 123 8.04 -8.24 -8.42
C ILE A 123 9.40 -7.62 -8.11
N HIS A 124 9.49 -6.98 -6.97
CA HIS A 124 10.69 -6.35 -6.44
C HIS A 124 11.21 -7.09 -5.22
N ALA A 125 12.52 -7.06 -5.03
CA ALA A 125 13.16 -7.61 -3.84
C ALA A 125 14.34 -6.70 -3.40
N PRO A 126 14.08 -5.46 -2.96
CA PRO A 126 15.12 -4.62 -2.39
C PRO A 126 15.62 -5.20 -1.07
N LEU A 127 16.84 -4.85 -0.69
CA LEU A 127 17.37 -5.18 0.64
C LEU A 127 16.77 -4.22 1.68
N GLY A 128 16.30 -4.78 2.79
CA GLY A 128 15.88 -4.03 3.95
C GLY A 128 17.05 -3.59 4.83
N ALA A 129 16.75 -2.85 5.89
CA ALA A 129 17.75 -2.43 6.88
C ALA A 129 18.39 -3.63 7.62
N ASP A 130 17.72 -4.77 7.63
CA ASP A 130 18.21 -6.04 8.19
C ASP A 130 19.12 -6.83 7.22
N GLY A 131 19.47 -6.26 6.07
CA GLY A 131 20.26 -6.90 5.01
C GLY A 131 19.53 -8.02 4.25
N ARG A 132 18.27 -8.27 4.54
CA ARG A 132 17.46 -9.30 3.88
C ARG A 132 16.57 -8.70 2.81
N GLU A 133 16.24 -9.50 1.80
CA GLU A 133 15.26 -9.10 0.79
C GLU A 133 13.89 -8.76 1.41
N GLN A 134 13.26 -7.71 0.89
CA GLN A 134 11.89 -7.33 1.18
C GLN A 134 11.02 -7.54 -0.07
N PRO A 135 10.71 -8.79 -0.44
CA PRO A 135 10.00 -9.08 -1.66
C PRO A 135 8.56 -8.56 -1.59
N HIS A 136 8.15 -7.87 -2.66
CA HIS A 136 6.80 -7.36 -2.83
C HIS A 136 6.43 -7.28 -4.31
N ALA A 137 5.15 -7.29 -4.60
CA ALA A 137 4.66 -7.17 -5.96
C ALA A 137 3.81 -5.91 -6.13
N HIS A 138 4.04 -5.23 -7.26
CA HIS A 138 3.17 -4.20 -7.80
C HIS A 138 2.37 -4.80 -8.94
N ILE A 139 1.06 -4.68 -8.89
CA ILE A 139 0.12 -5.20 -9.87
C ILE A 139 -0.70 -4.03 -10.38
N MET A 140 -0.42 -3.58 -11.59
CA MET A 140 -1.22 -2.53 -12.25
C MET A 140 -2.35 -3.20 -13.03
N LEU A 141 -3.56 -2.69 -12.86
CA LEU A 141 -4.80 -3.26 -13.41
C LEU A 141 -5.49 -2.25 -14.31
N THR A 142 -6.02 -2.74 -15.44
CA THR A 142 -6.89 -1.93 -16.30
C THR A 142 -8.25 -1.70 -15.63
N MET A 143 -8.91 -0.59 -15.97
CA MET A 143 -10.22 -0.20 -15.41
C MET A 143 -11.36 -0.38 -16.40
N ARG A 144 -11.05 -0.76 -17.64
CA ARG A 144 -11.99 -0.98 -18.74
C ARG A 144 -11.80 -2.38 -19.31
N LYS A 145 -12.90 -2.98 -19.77
CA LYS A 145 -12.87 -4.24 -20.52
C LYS A 145 -12.19 -4.02 -21.87
N LEU A 146 -11.57 -5.06 -22.38
CA LEU A 146 -11.11 -5.08 -23.77
C LEU A 146 -12.32 -5.04 -24.70
N ASP A 147 -12.22 -4.28 -25.78
CA ASP A 147 -13.26 -4.13 -26.82
C ASP A 147 -12.60 -3.84 -28.17
N ALA A 148 -12.52 -4.87 -29.00
CA ALA A 148 -11.90 -4.78 -30.31
C ALA A 148 -12.63 -3.84 -31.28
N THR A 149 -13.87 -3.44 -30.98
CA THR A 149 -14.69 -2.55 -31.84
C THR A 149 -14.31 -1.07 -31.66
N THR A 150 -13.53 -0.74 -30.63
CA THR A 150 -13.12 0.65 -30.36
C THR A 150 -11.70 0.93 -30.85
N PRO A 151 -11.40 2.18 -31.23
CA PRO A 151 -10.04 2.54 -31.70
C PRO A 151 -8.95 2.32 -30.65
N THR A 152 -9.29 2.44 -29.36
CA THR A 152 -8.35 2.25 -28.27
C THR A 152 -8.18 0.78 -27.87
N GLY A 153 -9.08 -0.10 -28.30
CA GLY A 153 -9.15 -1.50 -27.86
C GLY A 153 -9.77 -1.68 -26.48
N PHE A 154 -10.32 -0.60 -25.87
CA PHE A 154 -11.01 -0.62 -24.59
C PHE A 154 -12.44 -0.10 -24.71
N ALA A 155 -13.34 -0.66 -23.95
CA ALA A 155 -14.74 -0.26 -23.88
C ALA A 155 -14.89 1.22 -23.49
N LYS A 156 -15.94 1.89 -23.99
CA LYS A 156 -16.20 3.33 -23.74
C LYS A 156 -16.44 3.66 -22.26
N GLY A 157 -16.92 2.70 -21.46
CA GLY A 157 -17.15 2.85 -20.02
C GLY A 157 -16.18 2.04 -19.18
N LYS A 158 -15.94 2.46 -17.94
CA LYS A 158 -15.28 1.62 -16.95
C LYS A 158 -16.16 0.45 -16.57
N ALA A 159 -15.58 -0.72 -16.36
CA ALA A 159 -16.31 -1.89 -15.88
C ALA A 159 -16.80 -1.63 -14.44
N ARG A 160 -18.12 -1.56 -14.25
CA ARG A 160 -18.71 -1.22 -12.95
C ARG A 160 -18.33 -2.24 -11.89
N GLU A 161 -18.42 -3.52 -12.21
CA GLU A 161 -18.10 -4.65 -11.33
C GLU A 161 -16.66 -4.64 -10.80
N TRP A 162 -15.74 -3.92 -11.44
CA TRP A 162 -14.36 -3.75 -10.97
C TRP A 162 -14.14 -2.45 -10.21
N ASN A 163 -15.03 -1.47 -10.42
CA ASN A 163 -14.85 -0.08 -10.01
C ASN A 163 -16.00 0.43 -9.13
N GLU A 164 -16.89 -0.45 -8.66
CA GLU A 164 -17.98 -0.10 -7.73
C GLU A 164 -17.48 0.55 -6.45
N ASP A 165 -16.29 0.18 -5.99
CA ASP A 165 -15.63 0.84 -4.86
C ASP A 165 -15.57 2.36 -5.00
N LEU A 166 -15.53 2.89 -6.23
CA LEU A 166 -15.43 4.34 -6.44
C LEU A 166 -16.74 5.06 -6.06
N VAL A 167 -17.88 4.39 -6.25
CA VAL A 167 -19.19 4.88 -5.81
C VAL A 167 -19.30 4.70 -4.29
N VAL A 168 -18.95 3.52 -3.81
CA VAL A 168 -18.92 3.21 -2.38
C VAL A 168 -17.95 4.13 -1.63
N GLU A 169 -16.77 4.43 -2.18
CA GLU A 169 -15.82 5.34 -1.56
C GLU A 169 -16.33 6.78 -1.44
N ALA A 170 -17.10 7.26 -2.42
CA ALA A 170 -17.72 8.58 -2.33
C ALA A 170 -18.74 8.62 -1.18
N ALA A 171 -19.64 7.63 -1.12
CA ALA A 171 -20.64 7.49 -0.06
C ALA A 171 -19.99 7.25 1.32
N LEU A 172 -18.91 6.46 1.36
CA LEU A 172 -18.16 6.18 2.58
C LEU A 172 -17.46 7.45 3.10
N ARG A 173 -16.89 8.26 2.22
CA ARG A 173 -16.29 9.54 2.59
C ARG A 173 -17.32 10.50 3.16
N GLU A 174 -18.46 10.63 2.49
CA GLU A 174 -19.59 11.44 2.96
C GLU A 174 -20.08 11.01 4.35
N ALA A 175 -20.27 9.68 4.55
CA ALA A 175 -20.68 9.14 5.83
C ALA A 175 -19.63 9.40 6.93
N LYS A 176 -18.34 9.25 6.63
CA LYS A 176 -17.24 9.57 7.55
C LYS A 176 -17.15 11.05 7.88
N ASP A 177 -17.40 11.92 6.91
CA ASP A 177 -17.41 13.38 7.15
C ASP A 177 -18.63 13.81 7.99
N ALA A 178 -19.79 13.15 7.79
CA ALA A 178 -20.96 13.36 8.63
C ALA A 178 -20.72 12.86 10.06
N PHE A 179 -20.10 11.67 10.22
CA PHE A 179 -19.76 11.10 11.53
C PHE A 179 -18.79 12.01 12.32
N ARG A 180 -17.82 12.64 11.67
CA ARG A 180 -16.93 13.62 12.33
C ARG A 180 -17.64 14.87 12.85
N LYS A 181 -18.79 15.21 12.28
CA LYS A 181 -19.61 16.35 12.69
C LYS A 181 -20.60 16.01 13.80
N GLY A 182 -20.98 14.74 13.91
CA GLY A 182 -21.87 14.24 14.95
C GLY A 182 -21.84 12.71 14.96
N GLU A 183 -21.24 12.12 15.96
CA GLU A 183 -21.12 10.68 16.13
C GLU A 183 -22.48 10.07 16.50
N THR A 184 -23.07 9.30 15.58
CA THR A 184 -24.29 8.52 15.85
C THR A 184 -24.10 7.05 15.52
N PRO A 185 -24.77 6.13 16.25
CA PRO A 185 -24.71 4.68 15.97
C PRO A 185 -25.12 4.34 14.51
N GLU A 186 -26.09 5.05 13.96
CA GLU A 186 -26.60 4.85 12.60
C GLU A 186 -25.53 5.19 11.57
N LEU A 187 -24.78 6.28 11.75
CA LEU A 187 -23.67 6.66 10.89
C LEU A 187 -22.51 5.66 11.00
N ALA A 188 -22.22 5.17 12.20
CA ALA A 188 -21.23 4.12 12.40
C ALA A 188 -21.61 2.83 11.65
N ALA A 189 -22.85 2.36 11.79
CA ALA A 189 -23.37 1.19 11.08
C ALA A 189 -23.37 1.39 9.56
N ARG A 190 -23.71 2.60 9.08
CA ARG A 190 -23.65 2.94 7.65
C ARG A 190 -22.21 2.90 7.11
N ILE A 191 -21.24 3.41 7.85
CA ILE A 191 -19.81 3.36 7.49
C ILE A 191 -19.36 1.90 7.39
N GLU A 192 -19.68 1.07 8.37
CA GLU A 192 -19.33 -0.34 8.37
C GLU A 192 -19.94 -1.09 7.18
N ALA A 193 -21.23 -0.90 6.92
CA ALA A 193 -21.92 -1.51 5.79
C ALA A 193 -21.35 -1.10 4.42
N LEU A 194 -21.00 0.18 4.25
CA LEU A 194 -20.34 0.68 3.04
C LEU A 194 -18.93 0.15 2.88
N ASP A 195 -18.15 0.11 3.96
CA ASP A 195 -16.78 -0.42 3.92
C ASP A 195 -16.77 -1.91 3.56
N ALA A 196 -17.70 -2.69 4.12
CA ALA A 196 -17.84 -4.13 3.82
C ALA A 196 -18.10 -4.44 2.34
N GLN A 197 -18.71 -3.51 1.58
CA GLN A 197 -19.00 -3.67 0.16
C GLN A 197 -17.78 -3.45 -0.75
N ARG A 198 -16.63 -3.02 -0.21
CA ARG A 198 -15.45 -2.72 -1.03
C ARG A 198 -14.75 -3.99 -1.49
N ASN A 199 -14.46 -4.06 -2.79
CA ASN A 199 -13.68 -5.15 -3.38
C ASN A 199 -12.33 -5.40 -2.68
N ILE A 200 -11.77 -4.38 -2.05
CA ILE A 200 -10.50 -4.49 -1.33
C ILE A 200 -10.54 -5.55 -0.22
N HIS A 201 -11.68 -5.76 0.43
CA HIS A 201 -11.80 -6.79 1.48
C HIS A 201 -11.72 -8.18 0.89
N VAL A 202 -12.39 -8.43 -0.24
CA VAL A 202 -12.33 -9.69 -0.98
C VAL A 202 -10.89 -9.96 -1.44
N TRP A 203 -10.24 -8.97 -2.03
CA TRP A 203 -8.87 -9.13 -2.51
C TRP A 203 -7.86 -9.37 -1.38
N ARG A 204 -8.05 -8.71 -0.24
CA ARG A 204 -7.21 -8.90 0.96
C ARG A 204 -7.36 -10.29 1.55
N ALA A 205 -8.59 -10.79 1.67
CA ALA A 205 -8.86 -12.13 2.17
C ALA A 205 -8.25 -13.19 1.23
N ALA A 206 -8.52 -13.10 -0.07
CA ALA A 206 -7.96 -13.99 -1.07
C ALA A 206 -6.43 -13.97 -1.08
N TRP A 207 -5.80 -12.78 -0.94
CA TRP A 207 -4.33 -12.71 -0.82
C TRP A 207 -3.81 -13.47 0.40
N SER A 208 -4.47 -13.30 1.55
CA SER A 208 -4.11 -14.03 2.77
C SER A 208 -4.17 -15.56 2.58
N GLU A 209 -5.21 -16.06 1.92
CA GLU A 209 -5.38 -17.46 1.63
C GLU A 209 -4.30 -18.00 0.68
N HIS A 210 -4.05 -17.32 -0.43
CA HIS A 210 -2.99 -17.69 -1.39
C HIS A 210 -1.62 -17.73 -0.71
N ALA A 211 -1.28 -16.70 0.04
CA ALA A 211 0.00 -16.63 0.74
C ALA A 211 0.14 -17.72 1.81
N ASN A 212 -0.93 -18.03 2.55
CA ASN A 212 -0.92 -19.09 3.56
C ASN A 212 -0.80 -20.48 2.94
N ARG A 213 -1.40 -20.74 1.77
CA ARG A 213 -1.19 -21.97 1.00
C ARG A 213 0.27 -22.13 0.58
N ALA A 214 0.88 -21.05 0.07
CA ALA A 214 2.29 -21.06 -0.33
C ALA A 214 3.24 -21.25 0.87
N LEU A 215 2.94 -20.62 2.02
CA LEU A 215 3.69 -20.82 3.26
C LEU A 215 3.59 -22.26 3.75
N ALA A 216 2.41 -22.88 3.69
CA ALA A 216 2.21 -24.28 4.05
C ALA A 216 3.00 -25.22 3.12
N ALA A 217 2.95 -24.97 1.80
CA ALA A 217 3.72 -25.74 0.81
C ALA A 217 5.24 -25.59 1.01
N ALA A 218 5.71 -24.47 1.54
CA ALA A 218 7.11 -24.24 1.89
C ALA A 218 7.47 -24.79 3.30
N ASN A 219 6.57 -25.53 3.97
CA ASN A 219 6.72 -26.00 5.35
C ASN A 219 7.04 -24.90 6.36
N ALA A 220 6.65 -23.65 6.09
CA ALA A 220 6.83 -22.54 7.01
C ALA A 220 5.72 -22.54 8.09
N ALA A 221 6.10 -22.33 9.35
CA ALA A 221 5.14 -22.20 10.45
C ALA A 221 4.40 -20.85 10.45
N ALA A 222 4.97 -19.84 9.76
CA ALA A 222 4.36 -18.51 9.68
C ALA A 222 3.01 -18.55 8.95
N ARG A 223 2.09 -17.71 9.42
CA ARG A 223 0.79 -17.44 8.73
C ARG A 223 0.54 -15.96 8.76
N ILE A 224 -0.19 -15.47 7.75
CA ILE A 224 -0.66 -14.08 7.68
C ILE A 224 -2.17 -14.02 7.85
N ASP A 225 -2.65 -12.93 8.42
CA ASP A 225 -4.08 -12.64 8.60
C ASP A 225 -4.39 -11.26 8.02
N HIS A 226 -5.42 -11.18 7.17
CA HIS A 226 -5.85 -9.94 6.51
C HIS A 226 -6.71 -9.04 7.39
N ARG A 227 -7.24 -9.57 8.50
CA ARG A 227 -8.11 -8.84 9.41
C ARG A 227 -7.33 -7.78 10.19
N THR A 228 -8.03 -6.81 10.74
CA THR A 228 -7.42 -5.85 11.66
C THR A 228 -6.88 -6.55 12.92
N LEU A 229 -5.91 -5.95 13.59
CA LEU A 229 -5.36 -6.51 14.84
C LEU A 229 -6.45 -6.67 15.89
N GLU A 230 -7.41 -5.75 15.95
CA GLU A 230 -8.56 -5.81 16.83
C GLU A 230 -9.45 -7.03 16.52
N ALA A 231 -9.79 -7.25 15.24
CA ALA A 231 -10.57 -8.43 14.80
C ALA A 231 -9.83 -9.76 15.01
N GLN A 232 -8.51 -9.73 15.13
CA GLN A 232 -7.67 -10.87 15.52
C GLN A 232 -7.59 -11.07 17.04
N GLY A 233 -8.22 -10.20 17.85
CA GLY A 233 -8.11 -10.20 19.32
C GLY A 233 -6.74 -9.73 19.82
N ILE A 234 -5.94 -9.09 18.97
CA ILE A 234 -4.61 -8.59 19.31
C ILE A 234 -4.72 -7.15 19.81
N ARG A 235 -4.50 -6.93 21.08
CA ARG A 235 -4.56 -5.60 21.73
C ARG A 235 -3.37 -4.70 21.39
N ARG A 236 -2.89 -4.72 20.16
CA ARG A 236 -1.78 -3.90 19.67
C ARG A 236 -2.28 -2.94 18.61
N THR A 237 -1.83 -1.70 18.65
CA THR A 237 -2.12 -0.72 17.60
C THR A 237 -1.22 -1.00 16.38
N ALA A 238 -1.80 -0.97 15.18
CA ALA A 238 -1.02 -1.09 13.95
C ALA A 238 0.01 0.05 13.85
N GLU A 239 1.25 -0.29 13.58
CA GLU A 239 2.31 0.69 13.37
C GLU A 239 2.09 1.42 12.05
N PRO A 240 2.07 2.77 12.04
CA PRO A 240 1.88 3.50 10.81
C PRO A 240 3.06 3.29 9.86
N HIS A 241 2.76 2.91 8.62
CA HIS A 241 3.78 2.72 7.59
C HIS A 241 4.44 4.05 7.22
N LEU A 242 5.72 4.18 7.50
CA LEU A 242 6.53 5.34 7.18
C LEU A 242 7.16 5.19 5.78
N GLY A 243 6.40 5.29 4.69
CA GLY A 243 6.91 5.10 3.32
C GLY A 243 8.11 6.00 2.94
N LEU A 244 8.88 5.55 1.95
CA LEU A 244 10.13 6.18 1.47
C LEU A 244 9.94 7.65 0.99
N ALA A 245 8.77 8.02 0.51
CA ALA A 245 8.45 9.38 0.05
C ALA A 245 8.59 10.47 1.13
N ARG A 246 8.90 10.10 2.37
CA ARG A 246 9.07 10.99 3.51
C ARG A 246 10.49 11.48 3.72
N HIS A 247 11.42 10.97 2.99
CA HIS A 247 12.80 11.45 3.02
C HIS A 247 13.02 12.68 2.14
N ILE A 248 11.97 13.15 1.44
CA ILE A 248 12.07 14.30 0.52
C ILE A 248 11.28 15.49 1.07
N GLU A 249 12.00 16.35 1.68
CA GLU A 249 12.09 17.81 1.71
C GLU A 249 10.92 18.71 2.13
N ASN A 250 9.68 18.52 1.77
CA ASN A 250 8.64 19.53 2.07
C ASN A 250 7.75 19.21 3.26
N ALA A 251 8.10 18.15 4.00
CA ALA A 251 7.25 17.62 5.05
C ALA A 251 7.78 17.85 6.47
N TYR A 252 8.76 18.75 6.68
CA TYR A 252 9.44 18.84 7.99
C TYR A 252 8.50 19.04 9.18
N GLY A 253 7.44 19.83 9.04
CA GLY A 253 6.43 19.98 10.09
C GLY A 253 5.50 18.80 10.25
N HIS A 254 4.95 18.29 9.15
CA HIS A 254 4.08 17.11 9.13
C HIS A 254 4.85 15.81 9.43
N MET A 255 6.12 15.75 9.07
CA MET A 255 7.00 14.62 9.38
C MET A 255 7.28 14.52 10.88
N LYS A 256 7.54 15.63 11.58
CA LYS A 256 7.73 15.62 13.04
C LYS A 256 6.53 15.02 13.77
N ALA A 257 5.31 15.44 13.42
CA ALA A 257 4.08 14.93 14.06
C ALA A 257 3.87 13.43 13.77
N ARG A 258 4.13 12.97 12.55
CA ARG A 258 3.98 11.55 12.17
C ARG A 258 5.05 10.66 12.76
N VAL A 259 6.30 11.13 12.85
CA VAL A 259 7.40 10.40 13.52
C VAL A 259 7.14 10.33 15.03
N ALA A 260 6.69 11.42 15.64
CA ALA A 260 6.32 11.41 17.06
C ALA A 260 5.18 10.42 17.35
N ASN A 261 4.14 10.40 16.51
CA ASN A 261 3.05 9.44 16.63
C ASN A 261 3.53 7.99 16.41
N TRP A 262 4.37 7.75 15.41
CA TRP A 262 4.97 6.43 15.18
C TRP A 262 5.79 5.97 16.38
N LEU A 263 6.69 6.81 16.91
CA LEU A 263 7.49 6.49 18.10
C LEU A 263 6.60 6.20 19.31
N ALA A 264 5.51 6.94 19.50
CA ALA A 264 4.57 6.69 20.58
C ALA A 264 3.86 5.32 20.43
N VAL A 265 3.50 4.94 19.21
CA VAL A 265 2.88 3.64 18.93
C VAL A 265 3.88 2.50 19.14
N VAL A 266 5.13 2.64 18.62
CA VAL A 266 6.18 1.64 18.78
C VAL A 266 6.47 1.41 20.26
N LYS A 267 6.67 2.48 21.04
CA LYS A 267 6.95 2.39 22.48
C LYS A 267 5.80 1.73 23.24
N ARG A 268 4.55 2.07 22.91
CA ARG A 268 3.38 1.42 23.51
C ARG A 268 3.33 -0.08 23.18
N ASN A 269 3.62 -0.45 21.94
CA ASN A 269 3.64 -1.85 21.51
C ASN A 269 4.79 -2.65 22.17
N GLU A 270 5.95 -2.04 22.37
CA GLU A 270 7.07 -2.67 23.09
C GLU A 270 6.71 -2.96 24.53
N LEU A 271 6.12 -1.99 25.23
CA LEU A 271 5.58 -2.19 26.58
C LEU A 271 4.57 -3.33 26.58
N TYR A 272 3.65 -3.34 25.63
CA TYR A 272 2.63 -4.38 25.53
C TYR A 272 3.25 -5.78 25.32
N ARG A 273 4.24 -5.92 24.44
CA ARG A 273 4.96 -7.19 24.22
C ARG A 273 5.68 -7.67 25.48
N ALA A 274 6.26 -6.74 26.24
CA ALA A 274 6.95 -7.05 27.48
C ALA A 274 6.00 -7.57 28.57
N PHE A 275 4.73 -7.10 28.59
CA PHE A 275 3.75 -7.43 29.63
C PHE A 275 2.71 -8.49 29.24
N ALA A 276 2.51 -8.77 27.97
CA ALA A 276 1.58 -9.79 27.50
C ALA A 276 1.72 -11.18 28.17
N PRO A 277 2.92 -11.67 28.55
CA PRO A 277 3.05 -12.89 29.32
C PRO A 277 2.49 -12.83 30.75
N TYR A 278 2.42 -11.64 31.34
CA TYR A 278 1.93 -11.45 32.72
C TYR A 278 0.41 -11.35 32.80
N GLU A 279 -0.25 -10.84 31.76
CA GLU A 279 -1.74 -10.79 31.68
C GLU A 279 -2.38 -12.16 31.83
N ARG A 280 -1.71 -13.21 31.38
CA ARG A 280 -2.22 -14.59 31.44
C ARG A 280 -2.07 -15.23 32.82
N ARG A 281 -1.31 -14.64 33.74
CA ARG A 281 -0.98 -15.25 35.03
C ARG A 281 -1.66 -14.59 36.22
N ASP A 282 -1.91 -13.28 36.19
CA ASP A 282 -2.54 -12.56 37.31
C ASP A 282 -2.98 -11.14 36.89
N ALA A 283 -4.27 -10.96 36.59
CA ALA A 283 -4.83 -9.69 36.15
C ALA A 283 -4.69 -8.56 37.18
N ALA A 284 -4.75 -8.88 38.49
CA ALA A 284 -4.66 -7.89 39.57
C ALA A 284 -3.21 -7.43 39.79
N LYS A 285 -2.25 -8.33 39.61
CA LYS A 285 -0.82 -8.01 39.64
C LYS A 285 -0.43 -7.18 38.41
N PHE A 286 -0.94 -7.56 37.24
CA PHE A 286 -0.74 -6.82 35.99
C PHE A 286 -1.22 -5.37 36.11
N THR A 287 -2.40 -5.13 36.68
CA THR A 287 -2.92 -3.77 36.84
C THR A 287 -2.00 -2.90 37.71
N ARG A 288 -1.44 -3.47 38.79
CA ARG A 288 -0.49 -2.78 39.67
C ARG A 288 0.84 -2.50 38.96
N ASP A 289 1.35 -3.48 38.22
CA ASP A 289 2.62 -3.36 37.47
C ASP A 289 2.50 -2.33 36.35
N VAL A 290 1.39 -2.28 35.63
CA VAL A 290 1.07 -1.26 34.63
C VAL A 290 0.98 0.14 35.25
N ALA A 291 0.38 0.30 36.40
CA ALA A 291 0.31 1.58 37.12
C ALA A 291 1.70 2.06 37.55
N SER A 292 2.54 1.17 38.05
CA SER A 292 3.93 1.45 38.43
C SER A 292 4.77 1.87 37.22
N ILE A 293 4.61 1.21 36.08
CA ILE A 293 5.33 1.54 34.85
C ILE A 293 4.85 2.86 34.26
N ARG A 294 3.54 3.13 34.31
CA ARG A 294 2.99 4.41 33.89
C ARG A 294 3.63 5.57 34.66
N SER A 295 3.74 5.43 36.00
CA SER A 295 4.44 6.38 36.85
C SER A 295 5.90 6.55 36.47
N PHE A 296 6.60 5.44 36.19
CA PHE A 296 8.01 5.47 35.75
C PHE A 296 8.18 6.12 34.38
N THR A 297 7.30 5.81 33.41
CA THR A 297 7.38 6.41 32.07
C THR A 297 7.01 7.89 32.08
N ASP A 298 6.08 8.31 32.90
CA ASP A 298 5.71 9.71 33.08
C ASP A 298 6.88 10.49 33.72
N GLY A 299 7.56 9.91 34.70
CA GLY A 299 8.80 10.47 35.28
C GLY A 299 9.94 10.59 34.26
N LEU A 300 10.11 9.60 33.38
CA LEU A 300 11.11 9.61 32.31
C LEU A 300 10.78 10.68 31.25
N MET A 301 9.52 10.82 30.87
CA MET A 301 9.06 11.86 29.94
C MET A 301 9.23 13.26 30.51
N ASP A 302 9.00 13.46 31.80
CA ASP A 302 9.24 14.73 32.49
C ASP A 302 10.74 15.03 32.58
N HIS A 303 11.58 14.03 32.82
CA HIS A 303 13.03 14.17 32.79
C HIS A 303 13.53 14.59 31.38
N TRP A 304 12.96 14.01 30.33
CA TRP A 304 13.29 14.38 28.94
C TRP A 304 12.79 15.77 28.55
N ARG A 305 11.64 16.20 29.03
CA ARG A 305 11.11 17.56 28.83
C ARG A 305 11.97 18.62 29.52
N LYS A 306 12.58 18.29 30.65
CA LYS A 306 13.44 19.20 31.43
C LYS A 306 14.90 19.23 30.97
N ARG A 307 15.32 18.38 30.00
CA ARG A 307 16.66 18.47 29.43
C ARG A 307 16.80 19.78 28.65
N PRO A 308 17.88 20.56 28.86
CA PRO A 308 18.15 21.76 28.07
C PRO A 308 18.28 21.36 26.61
N ARG A 309 17.58 22.07 25.74
CA ARG A 309 17.71 21.89 24.29
C ARG A 309 19.17 22.11 23.91
N ARG A 310 19.78 21.18 23.18
CA ARG A 310 21.08 21.41 22.54
C ARG A 310 20.97 22.71 21.74
N PRO A 311 21.97 23.62 21.85
CA PRO A 311 21.99 24.83 21.04
C PRO A 311 21.88 24.45 19.56
N GLN A 312 21.02 25.14 18.84
CA GLN A 312 20.93 24.96 17.40
C GLN A 312 22.27 25.37 16.77
N PRO A 313 22.76 24.64 15.77
CA PRO A 313 23.89 25.09 14.99
C PRO A 313 23.53 26.45 14.36
N PRO A 314 24.51 27.37 14.23
CA PRO A 314 24.28 28.67 13.61
C PRO A 314 23.78 28.47 12.19
N PRO A 315 22.90 29.38 11.68
CA PRO A 315 22.45 29.32 10.30
C PRO A 315 23.65 29.40 9.36
N PRO A 316 23.61 28.70 8.20
CA PRO A 316 24.67 28.76 7.21
C PRO A 316 24.90 30.23 6.81
N SER A 317 26.16 30.67 6.82
CA SER A 317 26.57 31.98 6.33
C SER A 317 26.12 32.14 4.88
N LYS A 318 25.44 33.26 4.57
CA LYS A 318 25.14 33.64 3.19
C LYS A 318 26.46 33.83 2.45
N GLU A 319 26.76 32.92 1.53
CA GLU A 319 27.79 33.15 0.53
C GLU A 319 27.32 34.32 -0.36
N VAL A 320 28.14 35.36 -0.35
CA VAL A 320 28.01 36.50 -1.27
C VAL A 320 28.44 36.01 -2.64
N SER A 321 27.51 35.90 -3.57
CA SER A 321 27.84 35.67 -4.99
C SER A 321 28.60 36.88 -5.51
N HIS A 322 29.88 36.71 -5.79
CA HIS A 322 30.61 37.61 -6.68
C HIS A 322 30.32 37.22 -8.13
N GLU A 323 29.59 38.09 -8.83
CA GLU A 323 29.54 38.12 -10.30
C GLU A 323 30.95 38.29 -10.89
N TRP A 324 31.28 37.43 -11.83
CA TRP A 324 32.09 37.70 -13.01
C TRP A 324 31.50 36.99 -14.22
#